data_c86e15857d22d8905d874f999fc7582c
#
_entry.id   c86e15857d22d8905d874f999fc7582c
#
_cell.length_a   1.000
_cell.length_b   1.000
_cell.length_c   1.000
_cell.angle_alpha   90.00
_cell.angle_beta   90.00
_cell.angle_gamma   90.00
#
_symmetry.space_group_name_H-M   'P 1'
#
loop_
_entity.id
_entity.type
_entity.pdbx_description
1 polymer ?
#
loop_
_entity_poly.entity_id
_entity_poly.type
_entity_poly.pdbx_seq_one_letter_code
_entity_poly.pdbx_strand_id
1 'polypeptide(L)'
;MVNIMKKLGLATALLLAMTGAQAYQFEVQGQSEYIDNTANDKDFTGAVQGTYYFKDVDASKGPLAEAAFINQASNVSAAYTYGENGQESGNRTVHHTFGAKGEAYIPTKVVPAYASASYSHTITDNKAGNPTDDNGDRYALEVGVLPIPNFLVAVGYTSVADQTSYDAFNMFNNGVVKAAIESQTIAEDQDAITARTKYVGAIDGTNMSLGFESGLVYGEDTAYNLGTTLYINPKLSVGASYMESSYNNSPDKAWGANVNYFITPAVSVGASYVNANFEAAQAGEEDATVLDTQTVGLNAKFRF
;
A
#
# COMPACT_ATOMS: atom_id res chain seq x y z
N MET A 1 8.65 29.57 -20.59
CA MET A 1 7.77 28.84 -21.54
C MET A 1 8.48 27.68 -22.26
N VAL A 2 9.66 27.89 -22.87
CA VAL A 2 10.41 26.85 -23.62
C VAL A 2 10.76 25.60 -22.75
N ASN A 3 11.08 25.76 -21.48
CA ASN A 3 11.41 24.64 -20.58
C ASN A 3 10.20 23.78 -20.19
N ILE A 4 9.01 24.34 -20.11
CA ILE A 4 7.75 23.60 -19.84
C ILE A 4 7.36 22.80 -21.07
N MET A 5 7.48 23.37 -22.27
CA MET A 5 7.19 22.67 -23.52
C MET A 5 8.16 21.48 -23.78
N LYS A 6 9.45 21.62 -23.41
CA LYS A 6 10.41 20.51 -23.50
C LYS A 6 10.10 19.39 -22.51
N LYS A 7 9.67 19.71 -21.29
CA LYS A 7 9.24 18.71 -20.28
C LYS A 7 7.92 18.04 -20.69
N LEU A 8 6.97 18.81 -21.25
CA LEU A 8 5.73 18.24 -21.79
C LEU A 8 6.00 17.34 -23.01
N GLY A 9 6.89 17.75 -23.92
CA GLY A 9 7.28 16.96 -25.08
C GLY A 9 7.97 15.65 -24.72
N LEU A 10 8.81 15.63 -23.68
CA LEU A 10 9.46 14.43 -23.19
C LEU A 10 8.44 13.47 -22.53
N ALA A 11 7.51 14.00 -21.74
CA ALA A 11 6.43 13.22 -21.14
C ALA A 11 5.50 12.63 -22.20
N THR A 12 5.16 13.39 -23.24
CA THR A 12 4.33 12.93 -24.37
C THR A 12 5.05 11.88 -25.20
N ALA A 13 6.36 12.04 -25.45
CA ALA A 13 7.15 11.05 -26.19
C ALA A 13 7.32 9.73 -25.42
N LEU A 14 7.50 9.79 -24.09
CA LEU A 14 7.47 8.63 -23.19
C LEU A 14 6.10 7.93 -23.25
N LEU A 15 5.00 8.67 -23.12
CA LEU A 15 3.64 8.14 -23.23
C LEU A 15 3.37 7.46 -24.58
N LEU A 16 3.86 8.01 -25.69
CA LEU A 16 3.68 7.44 -27.03
C LEU A 16 4.55 6.19 -27.26
N ALA A 17 5.74 6.14 -26.68
CA ALA A 17 6.60 4.95 -26.77
C ALA A 17 6.02 3.75 -25.99
N MET A 18 5.14 4.01 -25.01
CA MET A 18 4.55 3.00 -24.12
C MET A 18 3.24 2.38 -24.65
N THR A 19 2.69 2.85 -25.77
CA THR A 19 1.35 2.44 -26.25
C THR A 19 1.30 1.04 -26.86
N GLY A 20 2.42 0.34 -27.04
CA GLY A 20 2.52 -0.96 -27.68
C GLY A 20 3.04 -2.13 -26.84
N ALA A 21 3.54 -1.89 -25.64
CA ALA A 21 4.16 -2.95 -24.85
C ALA A 21 3.10 -3.82 -24.15
N GLN A 22 2.93 -5.05 -24.61
CA GLN A 22 2.15 -6.07 -23.89
C GLN A 22 2.94 -6.68 -22.71
N ALA A 23 4.20 -6.32 -22.54
CA ALA A 23 5.08 -6.75 -21.47
C ALA A 23 5.92 -5.56 -20.96
N TYR A 24 6.28 -5.57 -19.69
CA TYR A 24 7.06 -4.52 -19.05
C TYR A 24 7.99 -5.10 -17.97
N GLN A 25 9.09 -4.40 -17.69
CA GLN A 25 10.02 -4.74 -16.58
C GLN A 25 10.11 -3.64 -15.53
N PHE A 26 9.66 -2.42 -15.83
CA PHE A 26 9.67 -1.32 -14.89
C PHE A 26 8.26 -0.82 -14.63
N GLU A 27 7.99 -0.50 -13.37
CA GLU A 27 6.76 0.14 -12.95
C GLU A 27 7.11 1.30 -11.99
N VAL A 28 6.51 2.47 -12.23
CA VAL A 28 6.55 3.59 -11.31
C VAL A 28 5.13 3.95 -10.95
N GLN A 29 4.85 4.05 -9.66
CA GLN A 29 3.55 4.47 -9.18
C GLN A 29 3.71 5.60 -8.18
N GLY A 30 2.70 6.48 -8.16
CA GLY A 30 2.58 7.57 -7.21
C GLY A 30 1.18 7.61 -6.64
N GLN A 31 1.08 8.05 -5.39
CA GLN A 31 -0.18 8.24 -4.69
C GLN A 31 -0.12 9.53 -3.89
N SER A 32 -1.25 10.21 -3.78
CA SER A 32 -1.44 11.33 -2.88
C SER A 32 -2.78 11.19 -2.16
N GLU A 33 -2.82 11.55 -0.90
CA GLU A 33 -4.00 11.43 -0.07
C GLU A 33 -4.24 12.71 0.70
N TYR A 34 -5.50 13.05 0.82
CA TYR A 34 -6.00 14.11 1.67
C TYR A 34 -6.84 13.47 2.78
N ILE A 35 -6.48 13.77 4.01
CA ILE A 35 -7.12 13.23 5.21
C ILE A 35 -7.85 14.37 5.91
N ASP A 36 -9.13 14.19 6.15
CA ASP A 36 -9.98 15.08 6.94
C ASP A 36 -10.35 14.35 8.22
N ASN A 37 -10.06 14.94 9.38
CA ASN A 37 -10.40 14.38 10.66
C ASN A 37 -11.40 15.26 11.42
N THR A 38 -12.14 14.68 12.39
CA THR A 38 -13.15 15.38 13.17
C THR A 38 -12.60 16.46 14.10
N ALA A 39 -11.29 16.48 14.34
CA ALA A 39 -10.61 17.52 15.12
C ALA A 39 -10.25 18.79 14.32
N ASN A 40 -10.75 18.91 13.07
CA ASN A 40 -10.53 20.01 12.12
C ASN A 40 -9.12 20.14 11.56
N ASP A 41 -8.28 19.12 11.69
CA ASP A 41 -6.97 19.09 11.08
C ASP A 41 -7.01 18.47 9.68
N LYS A 42 -6.20 19.02 8.80
CA LYS A 42 -6.10 18.58 7.41
C LYS A 42 -4.71 18.04 7.19
N ASP A 43 -4.65 16.74 6.99
CA ASP A 43 -3.41 16.04 6.78
C ASP A 43 -3.24 15.65 5.32
N PHE A 44 -2.00 15.54 4.89
CA PHE A 44 -1.63 15.17 3.53
C PHE A 44 -0.58 14.08 3.57
N THR A 45 -0.79 13.07 2.75
CA THR A 45 0.23 12.06 2.49
C THR A 45 0.53 11.93 1.02
N GLY A 46 1.76 11.59 0.69
CA GLY A 46 2.20 11.33 -0.67
C GLY A 46 3.23 10.22 -0.70
N ALA A 47 3.20 9.42 -1.77
CA ALA A 47 4.14 8.34 -1.93
C ALA A 47 4.54 8.15 -3.39
N VAL A 48 5.77 7.66 -3.59
CA VAL A 48 6.28 7.22 -4.88
C VAL A 48 7.02 5.90 -4.70
N GLN A 49 6.80 4.94 -5.62
CA GLN A 49 7.49 3.66 -5.65
C GLN A 49 7.96 3.37 -7.07
N GLY A 50 9.20 2.87 -7.18
CA GLY A 50 9.75 2.27 -8.39
C GLY A 50 9.96 0.78 -8.19
N THR A 51 9.58 -0.04 -9.17
CA THR A 51 9.75 -1.49 -9.16
C THR A 51 10.44 -1.96 -10.42
N TYR A 52 11.44 -2.82 -10.27
CA TYR A 52 12.10 -3.53 -11.36
C TYR A 52 11.81 -5.03 -11.26
N TYR A 53 11.25 -5.60 -12.31
CA TYR A 53 10.97 -7.03 -12.43
C TYR A 53 12.11 -7.74 -13.16
N PHE A 54 12.56 -8.87 -12.63
CA PHE A 54 13.67 -9.65 -13.19
C PHE A 54 13.29 -10.40 -14.49
N LYS A 55 12.05 -10.38 -14.88
CA LYS A 55 11.52 -10.89 -16.15
C LYS A 55 10.43 -9.98 -16.68
N ASP A 56 10.15 -10.11 -17.98
CA ASP A 56 9.03 -9.43 -18.59
C ASP A 56 7.70 -9.87 -17.95
N VAL A 57 6.90 -8.90 -17.56
CA VAL A 57 5.56 -9.10 -17.03
C VAL A 57 4.56 -9.03 -18.17
N ASP A 58 4.01 -10.17 -18.54
CA ASP A 58 2.99 -10.27 -19.59
C ASP A 58 1.65 -9.71 -19.11
N ALA A 59 1.22 -8.59 -19.68
CA ALA A 59 -0.01 -7.91 -19.34
C ALA A 59 -1.27 -8.51 -19.98
N SER A 60 -1.14 -9.59 -20.77
CA SER A 60 -2.28 -10.19 -21.50
C SER A 60 -3.04 -11.27 -20.71
N LYS A 61 -2.51 -11.73 -19.58
CA LYS A 61 -2.97 -12.94 -18.86
C LYS A 61 -4.12 -12.73 -17.87
N GLY A 62 -4.72 -11.55 -17.81
CA GLY A 62 -5.80 -11.27 -16.87
C GLY A 62 -5.95 -9.78 -16.57
N PRO A 63 -6.43 -9.42 -15.37
CA PRO A 63 -6.51 -8.02 -14.98
C PRO A 63 -5.14 -7.34 -15.01
N LEU A 64 -5.04 -6.20 -15.68
CA LEU A 64 -3.79 -5.45 -15.80
C LEU A 64 -3.23 -5.06 -14.42
N ALA A 65 -4.08 -4.78 -13.46
CA ALA A 65 -3.67 -4.45 -12.10
C ALA A 65 -2.89 -5.59 -11.41
N GLU A 66 -3.17 -6.84 -11.78
CA GLU A 66 -2.61 -8.05 -11.16
C GLU A 66 -1.55 -8.76 -12.03
N ALA A 67 -1.15 -8.14 -13.13
CA ALA A 67 -0.25 -8.78 -14.10
C ALA A 67 1.03 -9.32 -13.45
N ALA A 68 1.69 -8.57 -12.57
CA ALA A 68 2.92 -9.00 -11.90
C ALA A 68 2.69 -10.22 -10.99
N PHE A 69 1.60 -10.25 -10.23
CA PHE A 69 1.23 -11.38 -9.38
C PHE A 69 0.88 -12.63 -10.18
N ILE A 70 0.03 -12.50 -11.21
CA ILE A 70 -0.35 -13.61 -12.11
C ILE A 70 0.86 -14.21 -12.81
N ASN A 71 1.83 -13.36 -13.18
CA ASN A 71 3.09 -13.81 -13.77
C ASN A 71 4.10 -14.35 -12.75
N GLN A 72 3.83 -14.25 -11.44
CA GLN A 72 4.81 -14.58 -10.40
C GLN A 72 6.16 -13.91 -10.69
N ALA A 73 6.12 -12.58 -10.88
CA ALA A 73 7.28 -11.83 -11.30
C ALA A 73 8.08 -11.37 -10.08
N SER A 74 9.23 -12.02 -9.86
CA SER A 74 10.21 -11.61 -8.85
C SER A 74 10.72 -10.22 -9.16
N ASN A 75 10.91 -9.40 -8.11
CA ASN A 75 11.22 -7.99 -8.27
C ASN A 75 12.01 -7.41 -7.11
N VAL A 76 12.54 -6.21 -7.33
CA VAL A 76 13.02 -5.30 -6.29
C VAL A 76 12.32 -3.96 -6.43
N SER A 77 12.03 -3.32 -5.31
CA SER A 77 11.34 -2.04 -5.25
C SER A 77 12.04 -1.09 -4.30
N ALA A 78 11.95 0.19 -4.60
CA ALA A 78 12.29 1.28 -3.69
C ALA A 78 11.10 2.22 -3.58
N ALA A 79 10.85 2.72 -2.38
CA ALA A 79 9.72 3.61 -2.13
C ALA A 79 10.14 4.79 -1.23
N TYR A 80 9.42 5.87 -1.37
CA TYR A 80 9.47 7.02 -0.49
C TYR A 80 8.06 7.46 -0.16
N THR A 81 7.79 7.74 1.12
CA THR A 81 6.52 8.30 1.57
C THR A 81 6.76 9.58 2.35
N TYR A 82 5.83 10.49 2.23
CA TYR A 82 5.74 11.74 2.98
C TYR A 82 4.39 11.77 3.68
N GLY A 83 4.39 12.01 4.99
CA GLY A 83 3.18 12.21 5.77
C GLY A 83 3.30 13.50 6.55
N GLU A 84 2.19 14.20 6.69
CA GLU A 84 2.09 15.44 7.45
C GLU A 84 0.84 15.41 8.29
N ASN A 85 1.01 15.51 9.61
CA ASN A 85 -0.06 15.58 10.59
C ASN A 85 0.00 16.93 11.28
N GLY A 86 -1.05 17.75 11.15
CA GLY A 86 -1.22 19.02 11.82
C GLY A 86 -2.07 18.87 13.09
N GLN A 87 -1.85 19.72 14.09
CA GLN A 87 -2.74 19.87 15.24
C GLN A 87 -3.26 21.30 15.32
N GLU A 88 -4.52 21.49 15.76
CA GLU A 88 -5.13 22.83 15.95
C GLU A 88 -4.28 23.78 16.80
N SER A 89 -3.43 23.22 17.67
CA SER A 89 -2.45 23.98 18.48
C SER A 89 -1.30 24.59 17.68
N GLY A 90 -1.24 24.36 16.36
CA GLY A 90 -0.14 24.78 15.49
C GLY A 90 1.08 23.85 15.52
N ASN A 91 1.01 22.76 16.26
CA ASN A 91 2.01 21.71 16.24
C ASN A 91 1.87 20.88 14.95
N ARG A 92 3.00 20.57 14.32
CA ARG A 92 3.03 19.82 13.07
C ARG A 92 4.09 18.74 13.17
N THR A 93 3.73 17.52 12.83
CA THR A 93 4.67 16.40 12.70
C THR A 93 4.77 16.01 11.24
N VAL A 94 5.97 15.82 10.76
CA VAL A 94 6.26 15.41 9.38
C VAL A 94 7.05 14.11 9.42
N HIS A 95 6.62 13.15 8.62
CA HIS A 95 7.28 11.85 8.46
C HIS A 95 7.83 11.69 7.06
N HIS A 96 9.09 11.28 6.98
CA HIS A 96 9.76 10.89 5.74
C HIS A 96 10.16 9.44 5.85
N THR A 97 9.57 8.54 5.06
CA THR A 97 9.91 7.12 5.09
C THR A 97 10.53 6.68 3.77
N PHE A 98 11.67 6.02 3.86
CA PHE A 98 12.38 5.42 2.74
C PHE A 98 12.34 3.90 2.88
N GLY A 99 12.05 3.17 1.81
CA GLY A 99 11.97 1.72 1.85
C GLY A 99 12.67 1.04 0.69
N ALA A 100 13.15 -0.18 0.96
CA ALA A 100 13.63 -1.13 -0.03
C ALA A 100 12.95 -2.49 0.20
N LYS A 101 12.50 -3.16 -0.87
CA LYS A 101 11.82 -4.46 -0.81
C LYS A 101 12.28 -5.36 -1.94
N GLY A 102 12.45 -6.64 -1.65
CA GLY A 102 12.63 -7.69 -2.63
C GLY A 102 11.55 -8.74 -2.51
N GLU A 103 11.01 -9.22 -3.63
CA GLU A 103 10.05 -10.33 -3.70
C GLU A 103 10.56 -11.40 -4.67
N ALA A 104 10.51 -12.66 -4.26
CA ALA A 104 10.95 -13.80 -5.06
C ALA A 104 9.84 -14.85 -5.16
N TYR A 105 9.49 -15.21 -6.40
CA TYR A 105 8.68 -16.37 -6.73
C TYR A 105 9.61 -17.46 -7.24
N ILE A 106 9.70 -18.56 -6.52
CA ILE A 106 10.65 -19.65 -6.75
C ILE A 106 9.89 -20.85 -7.28
N PRO A 107 10.03 -21.18 -8.59
CA PRO A 107 9.40 -22.36 -9.16
C PRO A 107 9.99 -23.63 -8.51
N THR A 108 9.14 -24.50 -8.02
CA THR A 108 9.52 -25.79 -7.47
C THR A 108 8.79 -26.92 -8.21
N LYS A 109 9.19 -28.17 -7.98
CA LYS A 109 8.56 -29.34 -8.61
C LYS A 109 7.17 -29.66 -8.06
N VAL A 110 6.81 -29.13 -6.89
CA VAL A 110 5.55 -29.48 -6.21
C VAL A 110 4.63 -28.26 -6.16
N VAL A 111 5.03 -27.20 -5.48
CA VAL A 111 4.24 -25.97 -5.29
C VAL A 111 5.18 -24.78 -5.35
N PRO A 112 4.94 -23.77 -6.18
CA PRO A 112 5.78 -22.57 -6.21
C PRO A 112 5.91 -21.94 -4.82
N ALA A 113 7.13 -21.60 -4.43
CA ALA A 113 7.42 -20.92 -3.16
C ALA A 113 7.50 -19.41 -3.38
N TYR A 114 7.24 -18.67 -2.31
CA TYR A 114 7.31 -17.22 -2.25
C TYR A 114 8.18 -16.81 -1.07
N ALA A 115 8.97 -15.75 -1.25
CA ALA A 115 9.68 -15.09 -0.18
C ALA A 115 9.74 -13.59 -0.44
N SER A 116 9.66 -12.79 0.61
CA SER A 116 9.94 -11.36 0.53
C SER A 116 10.72 -10.87 1.75
N ALA A 117 11.46 -9.79 1.55
CA ALA A 117 12.12 -9.05 2.61
C ALA A 117 11.97 -7.55 2.32
N SER A 118 11.65 -6.77 3.34
CA SER A 118 11.60 -5.31 3.25
C SER A 118 12.27 -4.64 4.44
N TYR A 119 12.74 -3.44 4.18
CA TYR A 119 13.28 -2.51 5.16
C TYR A 119 12.68 -1.15 4.91
N SER A 120 12.31 -0.45 5.96
CA SER A 120 11.88 0.95 5.91
C SER A 120 12.54 1.74 7.04
N HIS A 121 12.93 2.97 6.75
CA HIS A 121 13.50 3.93 7.69
C HIS A 121 12.65 5.18 7.69
N THR A 122 12.14 5.57 8.85
CA THR A 122 11.31 6.75 9.04
C THR A 122 12.05 7.80 9.83
N ILE A 123 12.06 9.01 9.30
CA ILE A 123 12.55 10.23 9.97
C ILE A 123 11.30 11.03 10.36
N THR A 124 11.17 11.35 11.63
CA THR A 124 10.06 12.13 12.20
C THR A 124 10.56 13.48 12.65
N ASP A 125 10.06 14.54 12.01
CA ASP A 125 10.33 15.94 12.35
C ASP A 125 9.16 16.52 13.16
N ASN A 126 9.36 16.75 14.46
CA ASN A 126 8.39 17.47 15.29
C ASN A 126 8.65 18.97 15.22
N LYS A 127 7.73 19.73 14.63
CA LYS A 127 7.82 21.19 14.46
C LYS A 127 7.23 21.97 15.65
N ALA A 128 6.87 21.30 16.75
CA ALA A 128 6.36 21.92 17.97
C ALA A 128 7.52 22.43 18.85
N GLY A 129 7.41 23.64 19.38
CA GLY A 129 8.18 24.39 20.40
C GLY A 129 9.54 23.89 20.91
N ASN A 130 9.81 22.60 20.85
CA ASN A 130 11.10 21.98 21.10
C ASN A 130 11.28 20.87 20.04
N PRO A 131 11.88 21.19 18.89
CA PRO A 131 12.03 20.22 17.79
C PRO A 131 12.89 19.05 18.29
N THR A 132 12.30 17.88 18.33
CA THR A 132 12.99 16.60 18.50
C THR A 132 12.89 15.85 17.20
N ASP A 133 14.03 15.60 16.56
CA ASP A 133 14.09 14.69 15.42
C ASP A 133 14.18 13.26 15.95
N ASP A 134 13.38 12.38 15.40
CA ASP A 134 13.29 11.00 15.82
C ASP A 134 13.39 10.08 14.61
N ASN A 135 13.92 8.86 14.81
CA ASN A 135 14.13 7.90 13.73
C ASN A 135 13.64 6.53 14.16
N GLY A 136 13.06 5.78 13.22
CA GLY A 136 12.65 4.40 13.43
C GLY A 136 12.97 3.52 12.24
N ASP A 137 13.25 2.27 12.52
CA ASP A 137 13.57 1.23 11.56
C ASP A 137 12.54 0.11 11.59
N ARG A 138 12.12 -0.37 10.41
CA ARG A 138 11.19 -1.47 10.27
C ARG A 138 11.76 -2.53 9.35
N TYR A 139 11.74 -3.77 9.81
CA TYR A 139 12.16 -4.95 9.06
C TYR A 139 10.97 -5.90 8.92
N ALA A 140 10.74 -6.43 7.73
CA ALA A 140 9.74 -7.47 7.54
C ALA A 140 10.29 -8.59 6.64
N LEU A 141 10.00 -9.82 7.04
CA LEU A 141 10.31 -11.04 6.30
C LEU A 141 9.03 -11.82 6.10
N GLU A 142 8.85 -12.41 4.92
CA GLU A 142 7.68 -13.22 4.62
C GLU A 142 8.09 -14.43 3.78
N VAL A 143 7.51 -15.58 4.07
CA VAL A 143 7.64 -16.80 3.26
C VAL A 143 6.25 -17.38 2.99
N GLY A 144 6.08 -17.99 1.83
CA GLY A 144 4.77 -18.52 1.44
C GLY A 144 4.84 -19.53 0.31
N VAL A 145 3.67 -19.98 -0.09
CA VAL A 145 3.47 -20.93 -1.19
C VAL A 145 2.27 -20.51 -2.04
N LEU A 146 2.26 -20.96 -3.30
CA LEU A 146 1.09 -20.85 -4.17
C LEU A 146 0.50 -22.24 -4.43
N PRO A 147 -0.38 -22.74 -3.53
CA PRO A 147 -0.92 -24.12 -3.61
C PRO A 147 -1.74 -24.40 -4.87
N ILE A 148 -2.36 -23.37 -5.41
CA ILE A 148 -3.01 -23.38 -6.74
C ILE A 148 -2.62 -22.10 -7.50
N PRO A 149 -2.80 -22.04 -8.83
CA PRO A 149 -2.50 -20.85 -9.60
C PRO A 149 -3.18 -19.60 -9.04
N ASN A 150 -2.39 -18.51 -8.92
CA ASN A 150 -2.86 -17.20 -8.46
C ASN A 150 -3.47 -17.18 -7.04
N PHE A 151 -3.10 -18.15 -6.20
CA PHE A 151 -3.46 -18.16 -4.79
C PHE A 151 -2.18 -18.26 -3.93
N LEU A 152 -1.84 -17.19 -3.25
CA LEU A 152 -0.73 -17.09 -2.30
C LEU A 152 -1.24 -17.25 -0.88
N VAL A 153 -0.55 -18.05 -0.10
CA VAL A 153 -0.66 -18.13 1.37
C VAL A 153 0.73 -17.88 1.92
N ALA A 154 0.88 -16.91 2.78
CA ALA A 154 2.17 -16.51 3.33
C ALA A 154 2.08 -16.21 4.83
N VAL A 155 3.19 -16.42 5.52
CA VAL A 155 3.41 -16.06 6.92
C VAL A 155 4.68 -15.24 7.01
N GLY A 156 4.73 -14.29 7.92
CA GLY A 156 5.84 -13.38 8.05
C GLY A 156 6.12 -12.98 9.49
N TYR A 157 7.15 -12.20 9.63
CA TYR A 157 7.59 -11.57 10.86
C TYR A 157 7.96 -10.14 10.55
N THR A 158 7.51 -9.22 11.37
CA THR A 158 7.82 -7.80 11.30
C THR A 158 8.34 -7.33 12.64
N SER A 159 9.37 -6.51 12.61
CA SER A 159 9.99 -5.90 13.79
C SER A 159 10.16 -4.41 13.54
N VAL A 160 9.84 -3.60 14.53
CA VAL A 160 10.09 -2.16 14.58
C VAL A 160 11.10 -1.91 15.69
N ALA A 161 12.20 -1.27 15.35
CA ALA A 161 13.27 -0.88 16.28
C ALA A 161 13.31 0.63 16.42
N ASP A 162 13.67 1.10 17.63
CA ASP A 162 13.69 2.50 18.02
C ASP A 162 12.28 3.13 18.00
N GLN A 163 12.05 4.17 17.23
CA GLN A 163 10.78 4.89 17.16
C GLN A 163 9.82 4.30 16.13
N THR A 164 8.58 4.76 16.13
CA THR A 164 7.57 4.33 15.15
C THR A 164 8.09 4.47 13.72
N SER A 165 8.08 3.37 12.98
CA SER A 165 8.49 3.32 11.58
C SER A 165 7.36 2.78 10.69
N TYR A 166 7.04 3.54 9.64
CA TYR A 166 6.01 3.18 8.67
C TYR A 166 6.55 2.22 7.61
N ASP A 167 5.69 1.36 7.08
CA ASP A 167 6.03 0.58 5.90
C ASP A 167 5.84 1.41 4.63
N ALA A 168 6.95 1.75 3.96
CA ALA A 168 6.94 2.55 2.75
C ALA A 168 6.15 1.92 1.58
N PHE A 169 5.88 0.61 1.61
CA PHE A 169 5.23 -0.11 0.50
C PHE A 169 3.73 -0.29 0.67
N ASN A 170 3.18 -0.03 1.85
CA ASN A 170 1.77 -0.30 2.13
C ASN A 170 0.81 0.71 1.53
N MET A 171 1.24 1.96 1.31
CA MET A 171 0.42 2.99 0.65
C MET A 171 -0.02 2.59 -0.77
N PHE A 172 0.74 1.74 -1.46
CA PHE A 172 0.49 1.39 -2.87
C PHE A 172 -0.35 0.13 -3.08
N ASN A 173 -0.74 -0.53 -2.02
CA ASN A 173 -1.65 -1.65 -2.16
C ASN A 173 -3.09 -1.13 -2.22
N ASN A 174 -3.82 -1.53 -3.23
CA ASN A 174 -5.20 -1.25 -3.66
C ASN A 174 -6.25 -0.92 -2.56
N GLY A 175 -5.84 -0.44 -1.43
CA GLY A 175 -6.65 -0.04 -0.30
C GLY A 175 -5.79 0.69 0.71
N VAL A 176 -6.03 1.96 0.85
CA VAL A 176 -5.53 2.86 1.90
C VAL A 176 -5.72 2.24 3.29
N VAL A 177 -6.75 1.43 3.49
CA VAL A 177 -7.00 0.66 4.71
C VAL A 177 -5.80 -0.21 5.09
N LYS A 178 -5.16 -0.87 4.14
CA LYS A 178 -3.98 -1.69 4.43
C LYS A 178 -2.77 -0.85 4.86
N ALA A 179 -2.58 0.31 4.23
CA ALA A 179 -1.53 1.25 4.61
C ALA A 179 -1.73 1.83 6.02
N ALA A 180 -2.96 2.21 6.35
CA ALA A 180 -3.30 2.72 7.67
C ALA A 180 -3.06 1.68 8.79
N ILE A 181 -3.31 0.40 8.53
CA ILE A 181 -3.15 -0.67 9.52
C ILE A 181 -1.68 -0.98 9.79
N GLU A 182 -0.93 -1.35 8.75
CA GLU A 182 0.41 -1.90 8.92
C GLU A 182 1.42 -0.82 9.34
N SER A 183 1.15 0.46 9.04
CA SER A 183 2.02 1.56 9.42
C SER A 183 1.86 2.03 10.86
N GLN A 184 0.71 1.79 11.48
CA GLN A 184 0.42 2.26 12.83
C GLN A 184 0.27 1.13 13.86
N THR A 185 0.19 -0.11 13.37
CA THR A 185 -0.14 -1.28 14.20
C THR A 185 1.01 -1.73 15.09
N ILE A 186 2.26 -1.60 14.61
CA ILE A 186 3.43 -2.04 15.36
C ILE A 186 4.16 -0.79 15.85
N ALA A 187 4.10 -0.55 17.16
CA ALA A 187 4.73 0.59 17.82
C ALA A 187 6.24 0.36 18.03
N GLU A 188 6.87 1.28 18.75
CA GLU A 188 8.28 1.24 19.16
C GLU A 188 8.66 -0.11 19.81
N ASP A 189 9.80 -0.66 19.40
CA ASP A 189 10.38 -1.90 19.96
C ASP A 189 9.42 -3.10 19.99
N GLN A 190 8.49 -3.18 19.04
CA GLN A 190 7.53 -4.27 18.95
C GLN A 190 7.80 -5.20 17.77
N ASP A 191 7.42 -6.45 18.00
CA ASP A 191 7.49 -7.53 17.04
C ASP A 191 6.10 -8.10 16.76
N ALA A 192 5.86 -8.55 15.55
CA ALA A 192 4.61 -9.23 15.20
C ALA A 192 4.81 -10.35 14.19
N ILE A 193 3.99 -11.37 14.32
CA ILE A 193 3.80 -12.40 13.30
C ILE A 193 2.70 -11.94 12.37
N THR A 194 2.92 -12.08 11.07
CA THR A 194 1.94 -11.74 10.04
C THR A 194 1.51 -12.97 9.27
N ALA A 195 0.27 -12.97 8.79
CA ALA A 195 -0.21 -13.97 7.85
C ALA A 195 -1.08 -13.26 6.80
N ARG A 196 -0.96 -13.67 5.55
CA ARG A 196 -1.83 -13.15 4.49
C ARG A 196 -2.17 -14.18 3.45
N THR A 197 -3.29 -13.93 2.78
CA THR A 197 -3.66 -14.62 1.56
C THR A 197 -3.92 -13.62 0.44
N LYS A 198 -3.67 -14.04 -0.79
CA LYS A 198 -4.04 -13.30 -1.99
C LYS A 198 -4.50 -14.28 -3.06
N TYR A 199 -5.66 -14.01 -3.63
CA TYR A 199 -6.22 -14.80 -4.73
C TYR A 199 -6.71 -13.88 -5.86
N VAL A 200 -6.48 -14.31 -7.09
CA VAL A 200 -7.06 -13.67 -8.29
C VAL A 200 -7.52 -14.75 -9.25
N GLY A 201 -8.81 -14.79 -9.55
CA GLY A 201 -9.41 -15.79 -10.42
C GLY A 201 -10.42 -15.21 -11.41
N ALA A 202 -10.54 -15.86 -12.57
CA ALA A 202 -11.57 -15.53 -13.54
C ALA A 202 -12.95 -15.97 -13.03
N ILE A 203 -13.99 -15.24 -13.39
CA ILE A 203 -15.38 -15.61 -13.17
C ILE A 203 -15.88 -16.31 -14.42
N ASP A 204 -16.17 -17.62 -14.33
CA ASP A 204 -16.55 -18.46 -15.45
C ASP A 204 -17.73 -17.88 -16.25
N GLY A 205 -17.63 -17.95 -17.58
CA GLY A 205 -18.63 -17.43 -18.50
C GLY A 205 -18.67 -15.92 -18.66
N THR A 206 -17.68 -15.20 -18.10
CA THR A 206 -17.59 -13.73 -18.19
C THR A 206 -16.18 -13.28 -18.58
N ASN A 207 -16.02 -11.99 -18.87
CA ASN A 207 -14.70 -11.34 -19.01
C ASN A 207 -14.21 -10.71 -17.68
N MET A 208 -14.87 -11.05 -16.57
CA MET A 208 -14.57 -10.51 -15.26
C MET A 208 -13.64 -11.44 -14.48
N SER A 209 -12.95 -10.86 -13.50
CA SER A 209 -12.18 -11.61 -12.51
C SER A 209 -12.48 -11.08 -11.11
N LEU A 210 -12.24 -11.91 -10.11
CA LEU A 210 -12.38 -11.56 -8.70
C LEU A 210 -11.03 -11.67 -8.02
N GLY A 211 -10.64 -10.64 -7.28
CA GLY A 211 -9.53 -10.63 -6.34
C GLY A 211 -10.03 -10.71 -4.91
N PHE A 212 -9.29 -11.42 -4.08
CA PHE A 212 -9.50 -11.49 -2.63
C PHE A 212 -8.16 -11.41 -1.93
N GLU A 213 -8.09 -10.58 -0.89
CA GLU A 213 -6.93 -10.47 -0.01
C GLU A 213 -7.38 -10.50 1.45
N SER A 214 -6.59 -11.16 2.30
CA SER A 214 -6.74 -11.08 3.75
C SER A 214 -5.38 -10.93 4.40
N GLY A 215 -5.33 -10.27 5.54
CA GLY A 215 -4.14 -10.10 6.35
C GLY A 215 -4.47 -10.21 7.84
N LEU A 216 -3.50 -10.71 8.59
CA LEU A 216 -3.51 -10.81 10.05
C LEU A 216 -2.15 -10.32 10.55
N VAL A 217 -2.18 -9.50 11.59
CA VAL A 217 -1.01 -9.08 12.37
C VAL A 217 -1.29 -9.51 13.82
N TYR A 218 -0.37 -10.27 14.40
CA TYR A 218 -0.46 -10.77 15.76
C TYR A 218 0.85 -10.50 16.50
N GLY A 219 0.80 -9.69 17.51
CA GLY A 219 1.91 -9.30 18.37
C GLY A 219 1.42 -9.08 19.80
N GLU A 220 1.66 -7.91 20.36
CA GLU A 220 1.07 -7.50 21.65
C GLU A 220 -0.45 -7.41 21.54
N ASP A 221 -0.94 -7.02 20.39
CA ASP A 221 -2.33 -6.91 20.01
C ASP A 221 -2.61 -7.62 18.68
N THR A 222 -3.80 -7.48 18.14
CA THR A 222 -4.22 -8.16 16.91
C THR A 222 -4.88 -7.17 15.94
N ALA A 223 -4.52 -7.26 14.67
CA ALA A 223 -5.23 -6.57 13.60
C ALA A 223 -5.49 -7.51 12.43
N TYR A 224 -6.63 -7.35 11.76
CA TYR A 224 -6.94 -8.09 10.54
C TYR A 224 -7.55 -7.20 9.48
N ASN A 225 -7.34 -7.57 8.23
CA ASN A 225 -7.94 -6.91 7.10
C ASN A 225 -8.52 -7.92 6.10
N LEU A 226 -9.55 -7.47 5.38
CA LEU A 226 -10.16 -8.19 4.28
C LEU A 226 -10.33 -7.22 3.11
N GLY A 227 -10.03 -7.68 1.91
CA GLY A 227 -10.22 -6.91 0.69
C GLY A 227 -10.79 -7.78 -0.43
N THR A 228 -11.65 -7.20 -1.23
CA THR A 228 -12.15 -7.81 -2.46
C THR A 228 -12.10 -6.80 -3.60
N THR A 229 -11.74 -7.27 -4.79
CA THR A 229 -11.65 -6.45 -6.00
C THR A 229 -12.36 -7.15 -7.14
N LEU A 230 -13.37 -6.51 -7.71
CA LEU A 230 -14.00 -6.95 -8.95
C LEU A 230 -13.29 -6.28 -10.14
N TYR A 231 -12.67 -7.07 -10.96
CA TYR A 231 -12.11 -6.66 -12.25
C TYR A 231 -13.22 -6.83 -13.31
N ILE A 232 -13.91 -5.73 -13.61
CA ILE A 232 -15.05 -5.70 -14.56
C ILE A 232 -14.58 -6.09 -15.97
N ASN A 233 -13.36 -5.74 -16.28
CA ASN A 233 -12.61 -6.15 -17.48
C ASN A 233 -11.10 -6.00 -17.18
N PRO A 234 -10.19 -6.38 -18.08
CA PRO A 234 -8.75 -6.28 -17.83
C PRO A 234 -8.26 -4.88 -17.41
N LYS A 235 -8.99 -3.80 -17.78
CA LYS A 235 -8.57 -2.40 -17.55
C LYS A 235 -9.24 -1.74 -16.36
N LEU A 236 -10.44 -2.18 -15.96
CA LEU A 236 -11.26 -1.50 -14.93
C LEU A 236 -11.48 -2.41 -13.74
N SER A 237 -11.14 -1.93 -12.57
CA SER A 237 -11.43 -2.59 -11.31
C SER A 237 -12.09 -1.66 -10.29
N VAL A 238 -12.93 -2.25 -9.45
CA VAL A 238 -13.51 -1.63 -8.26
C VAL A 238 -13.25 -2.55 -7.07
N GLY A 239 -12.85 -1.98 -5.95
CA GLY A 239 -12.50 -2.74 -4.76
C GLY A 239 -13.20 -2.18 -3.52
N ALA A 240 -13.36 -3.04 -2.53
CA ALA A 240 -13.77 -2.68 -1.19
C ALA A 240 -12.87 -3.41 -0.17
N SER A 241 -12.63 -2.78 0.97
CA SER A 241 -11.80 -3.33 2.03
C SER A 241 -12.37 -2.97 3.40
N TYR A 242 -12.07 -3.81 4.38
CA TYR A 242 -12.41 -3.64 5.78
C TYR A 242 -11.26 -4.07 6.66
N MET A 243 -11.11 -3.41 7.80
CA MET A 243 -10.16 -3.77 8.84
C MET A 243 -10.74 -3.59 10.24
N GLU A 244 -10.17 -4.31 11.17
CA GLU A 244 -10.35 -4.11 12.60
C GLU A 244 -9.01 -4.35 13.31
N SER A 245 -8.73 -3.55 14.35
CA SER A 245 -7.50 -3.61 15.12
C SER A 245 -7.77 -3.33 16.58
N SER A 246 -7.05 -4.00 17.47
CA SER A 246 -7.02 -3.71 18.90
C SER A 246 -5.76 -2.95 19.32
N TYR A 247 -4.89 -2.57 18.39
CA TYR A 247 -3.70 -1.77 18.68
C TYR A 247 -4.07 -0.31 18.97
N ASN A 248 -3.55 0.23 20.07
CA ASN A 248 -3.89 1.57 20.56
C ASN A 248 -3.60 2.74 19.61
N ASN A 249 -2.64 2.58 18.68
CA ASN A 249 -2.26 3.62 17.72
C ASN A 249 -2.83 3.39 16.31
N SER A 250 -3.74 2.44 16.18
CA SER A 250 -4.39 2.06 14.92
C SER A 250 -5.88 2.43 14.98
N PRO A 251 -6.54 2.66 13.85
CA PRO A 251 -7.99 2.71 13.83
C PRO A 251 -8.59 1.40 14.34
N ASP A 252 -9.58 1.48 15.23
CA ASP A 252 -10.30 0.28 15.69
C ASP A 252 -11.01 -0.40 14.54
N LYS A 253 -11.58 0.40 13.65
CA LYS A 253 -12.25 -0.07 12.43
C LYS A 253 -12.03 0.90 11.29
N ALA A 254 -11.82 0.36 10.11
CA ALA A 254 -11.87 1.16 8.90
C ALA A 254 -12.49 0.37 7.73
N TRP A 255 -13.11 1.09 6.82
CA TRP A 255 -13.55 0.55 5.55
C TRP A 255 -13.13 1.47 4.41
N GLY A 256 -12.90 0.90 3.24
CA GLY A 256 -12.47 1.64 2.08
C GLY A 256 -13.08 1.11 0.79
N ALA A 257 -13.10 1.97 -0.21
CA ALA A 257 -13.46 1.62 -1.58
C ALA A 257 -12.48 2.27 -2.55
N ASN A 258 -12.21 1.61 -3.65
CA ASN A 258 -11.32 2.14 -4.67
C ASN A 258 -11.82 1.83 -6.09
N VAL A 259 -11.36 2.63 -7.04
CA VAL A 259 -11.50 2.38 -8.47
C VAL A 259 -10.16 2.60 -9.13
N ASN A 260 -9.79 1.72 -10.07
CA ASN A 260 -8.58 1.86 -10.88
C ASN A 260 -8.90 1.60 -12.35
N TYR A 261 -8.36 2.44 -13.23
CA TYR A 261 -8.59 2.36 -14.67
C TYR A 261 -7.29 2.47 -15.44
N PHE A 262 -6.99 1.48 -16.26
CA PHE A 262 -5.90 1.48 -17.20
C PHE A 262 -6.32 2.16 -18.52
N ILE A 263 -5.85 3.39 -18.71
CA ILE A 263 -6.04 4.15 -19.95
C ILE A 263 -5.40 3.36 -21.11
N THR A 264 -4.18 2.91 -20.88
CA THR A 264 -3.43 1.98 -21.75
C THR A 264 -2.86 0.85 -20.89
N PRO A 265 -2.34 -0.25 -21.43
CA PRO A 265 -1.66 -1.27 -20.62
C PRO A 265 -0.49 -0.72 -19.80
N ALA A 266 0.09 0.41 -20.22
CA ALA A 266 1.23 1.05 -19.56
C ALA A 266 0.85 2.16 -18.59
N VAL A 267 -0.38 2.67 -18.60
CA VAL A 267 -0.78 3.85 -17.80
C VAL A 267 -2.11 3.60 -17.11
N SER A 268 -2.14 3.73 -15.79
CA SER A 268 -3.39 3.73 -15.04
C SER A 268 -3.52 4.94 -14.14
N VAL A 269 -4.77 5.25 -13.81
CA VAL A 269 -5.18 6.22 -12.80
C VAL A 269 -6.21 5.58 -11.89
N GLY A 270 -6.26 6.03 -10.63
CA GLY A 270 -7.22 5.50 -9.68
C GLY A 270 -7.56 6.53 -8.61
N ALA A 271 -8.64 6.24 -7.92
CA ALA A 271 -9.09 6.98 -6.75
C ALA A 271 -9.52 6.02 -5.65
N SER A 272 -9.38 6.45 -4.41
CA SER A 272 -9.76 5.70 -3.23
C SER A 272 -10.46 6.60 -2.21
N TYR A 273 -11.31 5.98 -1.40
CA TYR A 273 -11.93 6.59 -0.24
C TYR A 273 -11.79 5.63 0.94
N VAL A 274 -11.42 6.15 2.10
CA VAL A 274 -11.38 5.40 3.36
C VAL A 274 -12.05 6.20 4.46
N ASN A 275 -12.84 5.52 5.27
CA ASN A 275 -13.34 6.02 6.53
C ASN A 275 -12.76 5.15 7.64
N ALA A 276 -12.14 5.79 8.63
CA ALA A 276 -11.53 5.12 9.77
C ALA A 276 -12.01 5.75 11.08
N ASN A 277 -12.28 4.90 12.06
CA ASN A 277 -12.75 5.27 13.38
C ASN A 277 -11.67 4.94 14.40
N PHE A 278 -11.34 5.90 15.26
CA PHE A 278 -10.39 5.75 16.36
C PHE A 278 -11.14 5.95 17.68
N GLU A 279 -11.17 4.95 18.54
CA GLU A 279 -11.62 5.11 19.91
C GLU A 279 -10.44 5.65 20.74
N ALA A 280 -10.45 6.94 21.06
CA ALA A 280 -9.47 7.48 21.98
C ALA A 280 -9.78 7.00 23.39
N ALA A 281 -9.00 6.07 23.91
CA ALA A 281 -9.02 5.71 25.33
C ALA A 281 -8.43 6.86 26.15
N GLN A 282 -9.28 7.81 26.55
CA GLN A 282 -8.90 8.73 27.62
C GLN A 282 -9.12 8.03 28.96
N ALA A 283 -8.02 7.78 29.68
CA ALA A 283 -8.09 7.19 31.00
C ALA A 283 -8.89 8.13 31.95
N GLY A 284 -10.14 7.79 32.23
CA GLY A 284 -10.95 8.40 33.28
C GLY A 284 -12.15 9.24 32.85
N GLU A 285 -12.49 9.33 31.58
CA GLU A 285 -13.75 9.96 31.10
C GLU A 285 -14.71 8.92 30.54
N GLU A 286 -16.01 9.01 30.94
CA GLU A 286 -17.07 8.10 30.49
C GLU A 286 -17.49 8.32 29.01
N ASP A 287 -16.96 9.36 28.35
CA ASP A 287 -17.19 9.66 26.92
C ASP A 287 -15.86 9.54 26.17
N ALA A 288 -15.57 8.37 25.57
CA ALA A 288 -14.52 8.21 24.60
C ALA A 288 -14.78 9.15 23.39
N THR A 289 -13.86 10.07 23.12
CA THR A 289 -13.97 10.92 21.94
C THR A 289 -13.63 10.07 20.72
N VAL A 290 -14.65 9.69 19.96
CA VAL A 290 -14.45 9.00 18.66
C VAL A 290 -13.87 10.00 17.67
N LEU A 291 -12.66 9.73 17.18
CA LEU A 291 -12.03 10.50 16.11
C LEU A 291 -12.27 9.78 14.78
N ASP A 292 -13.18 10.33 13.97
CA ASP A 292 -13.42 9.81 12.63
C ASP A 292 -12.49 10.50 11.62
N THR A 293 -11.86 9.72 10.76
CA THR A 293 -11.09 10.24 9.64
C THR A 293 -11.71 9.83 8.31
N GLN A 294 -11.67 10.74 7.35
CA GLN A 294 -12.06 10.50 5.97
C GLN A 294 -10.88 10.81 5.06
N THR A 295 -10.45 9.82 4.31
CA THR A 295 -9.30 9.94 3.41
C THR A 295 -9.75 9.79 1.96
N VAL A 296 -9.36 10.75 1.11
CA VAL A 296 -9.52 10.67 -0.33
C VAL A 296 -8.15 10.56 -0.96
N GLY A 297 -7.92 9.51 -1.74
CA GLY A 297 -6.66 9.24 -2.42
C GLY A 297 -6.79 9.31 -3.95
N LEU A 298 -5.72 9.75 -4.60
CA LEU A 298 -5.52 9.68 -6.05
C LEU A 298 -4.20 8.99 -6.34
N ASN A 299 -4.20 8.09 -7.31
CA ASN A 299 -2.99 7.38 -7.71
C ASN A 299 -2.82 7.35 -9.23
N ALA A 300 -1.58 7.18 -9.65
CA ALA A 300 -1.21 6.96 -11.04
C ALA A 300 -0.07 5.94 -11.11
N LYS A 301 -0.05 5.15 -12.19
CA LYS A 301 0.94 4.12 -12.44
C LYS A 301 1.41 4.16 -13.90
N PHE A 302 2.71 3.98 -14.08
CA PHE A 302 3.37 3.94 -15.37
C PHE A 302 4.24 2.68 -15.46
N ARG A 303 4.18 2.00 -16.62
CA ARG A 303 4.92 0.76 -16.92
C ARG A 303 5.71 0.89 -18.21
N PHE A 304 6.91 0.33 -18.24
CA PHE A 304 7.79 0.34 -19.43
C PHE A 304 8.84 -0.78 -19.38
#